data_81ad26e992915ec0dcebcdf6af6a20df
#
_entry.id   81ad26e992915ec0dcebcdf6af6a20df
#
_cell.length_a   1.000
_cell.length_b   1.000
_cell.length_c   1.000
_cell.angle_alpha   90.00
_cell.angle_beta   90.00
_cell.angle_gamma   90.00
#
_symmetry.space_group_name_H-M   'P 1'
#
loop_
_entity.id
_entity.type
_entity.pdbx_description
1 polymer ?
#
loop_
_entity_poly.entity_id
_entity_poly.type
_entity_poly.pdbx_seq_one_letter_code
_entity_poly.pdbx_strand_id
1 'polypeptide(L)'
;LDVCDENSIRACVDSLPMGKIDILISNAGVGMIGPVECQTIEEMKSVMDTNFFGLVRLLKVVLPNMKRRKSGHIVVISSIMGIQGILFNDIYAASKFAVEGFCESLAVQAMRFNLNISLIEPGPVITEFERKVYEEGMKIDLSKVDKVTADMFTNTCLKNYDQMFKSFGQTPEDIAEHAFKMITMENPPFRHKTNGLYTPMTTLKYADPNGDLPIESFYKMIFQHDKVFKASLTILKLLRWRSRKSITLD
;
A
#
# COMPACT_ATOMS: atom_id res chain seq x y z
N LEU A 1 -2.83 11.66 17.12
CA LEU A 1 -1.59 11.81 16.37
C LEU A 1 -1.91 12.18 14.92
N ASP A 2 -1.43 13.34 14.49
CA ASP A 2 -1.43 13.76 13.09
C ASP A 2 0.01 13.68 12.56
N VAL A 3 0.24 12.88 11.51
CA VAL A 3 1.57 12.69 10.93
C VAL A 3 2.01 13.87 10.05
N CYS A 4 1.10 14.78 9.71
CA CYS A 4 1.41 16.01 8.99
C CYS A 4 1.86 17.16 9.93
N ASP A 5 1.71 17.00 11.25
CA ASP A 5 2.10 17.99 12.26
C ASP A 5 3.22 17.44 13.17
N GLU A 6 4.42 18.05 13.09
CA GLU A 6 5.56 17.68 13.93
C GLU A 6 5.29 17.86 15.43
N ASN A 7 4.49 18.85 15.83
CA ASN A 7 4.16 19.08 17.24
C ASN A 7 3.25 17.98 17.75
N SER A 8 2.28 17.53 16.96
CA SER A 8 1.41 16.39 17.27
C SER A 8 2.22 15.10 17.46
N ILE A 9 3.22 14.85 16.61
CA ILE A 9 4.12 13.71 16.70
C ILE A 9 4.95 13.78 17.99
N ARG A 10 5.58 14.94 18.28
CA ARG A 10 6.40 15.14 19.49
C ARG A 10 5.58 14.97 20.74
N ALA A 11 4.42 15.62 20.84
CA ALA A 11 3.53 15.50 21.98
C ALA A 11 3.10 14.04 22.24
N CYS A 12 2.82 13.29 21.18
CA CYS A 12 2.50 11.87 21.30
C CYS A 12 3.69 11.07 21.86
N VAL A 13 4.89 11.23 21.31
CA VAL A 13 6.08 10.50 21.77
C VAL A 13 6.48 10.89 23.19
N ASP A 14 6.41 12.17 23.54
CA ASP A 14 6.75 12.69 24.87
C ASP A 14 5.75 12.21 25.95
N SER A 15 4.52 11.87 25.56
CA SER A 15 3.52 11.30 26.48
C SER A 15 3.80 9.84 26.85
N LEU A 16 4.69 9.15 26.11
CA LEU A 16 5.05 7.77 26.40
C LEU A 16 6.06 7.66 27.55
N PRO A 17 6.00 6.61 28.38
CA PRO A 17 6.97 6.40 29.44
C PRO A 17 8.40 6.44 28.92
N MET A 18 9.21 7.40 29.39
CA MET A 18 10.60 7.64 28.97
C MET A 18 10.78 7.92 27.47
N GLY A 19 9.72 8.27 26.72
CA GLY A 19 9.74 8.41 25.26
C GLY A 19 10.20 7.12 24.55
N LYS A 20 10.00 5.95 25.18
CA LYS A 20 10.51 4.68 24.67
C LYS A 20 9.50 4.01 23.74
N ILE A 21 9.94 3.76 22.52
CA ILE A 21 9.21 2.97 21.52
C ILE A 21 10.09 1.80 21.13
N ASP A 22 9.63 0.58 21.35
CA ASP A 22 10.32 -0.64 20.94
C ASP A 22 9.88 -1.07 19.53
N ILE A 23 8.60 -0.86 19.23
CA ILE A 23 8.01 -1.17 17.93
C ILE A 23 7.22 0.04 17.46
N LEU A 24 7.54 0.53 16.26
CA LEU A 24 6.76 1.56 15.56
C LEU A 24 6.02 0.92 14.41
N ILE A 25 4.69 1.03 14.38
CA ILE A 25 3.88 0.67 13.21
C ILE A 25 3.40 1.97 12.55
N SER A 26 3.99 2.30 11.40
CA SER A 26 3.56 3.45 10.60
C SER A 26 2.48 3.00 9.62
N ASN A 27 1.23 3.35 9.93
CA ASN A 27 0.05 2.93 9.18
C ASN A 27 -0.71 4.10 8.54
N ALA A 28 -0.50 5.34 9.00
CA ALA A 28 -1.21 6.50 8.45
C ALA A 28 -1.01 6.63 6.94
N GLY A 29 -2.09 6.88 6.22
CA GLY A 29 -2.05 7.03 4.78
C GLY A 29 -3.39 7.47 4.22
N VAL A 30 -3.33 8.09 3.05
CA VAL A 30 -4.47 8.51 2.24
C VAL A 30 -4.33 7.99 0.82
N GLY A 31 -5.45 7.73 0.16
CA GLY A 31 -5.49 7.30 -1.23
C GLY A 31 -5.76 8.44 -2.19
N MET A 32 -5.54 8.19 -3.47
CA MET A 32 -5.92 9.07 -4.58
C MET A 32 -6.09 8.23 -5.82
N ILE A 33 -7.19 8.44 -6.54
CA ILE A 33 -7.50 7.76 -7.80
C ILE A 33 -8.05 8.77 -8.79
N GLY A 34 -7.74 8.61 -10.07
CA GLY A 34 -8.31 9.43 -11.14
C GLY A 34 -7.30 9.82 -12.19
N PRO A 35 -7.76 10.33 -13.36
CA PRO A 35 -6.88 10.88 -14.38
C PRO A 35 -6.03 12.02 -13.81
N VAL A 36 -4.74 12.02 -14.12
CA VAL A 36 -3.80 13.02 -13.59
C VAL A 36 -4.17 14.45 -13.97
N GLU A 37 -4.80 14.65 -15.12
CA GLU A 37 -5.29 15.94 -15.62
C GLU A 37 -6.43 16.51 -14.76
N CYS A 38 -7.15 15.67 -14.04
CA CYS A 38 -8.25 16.08 -13.16
C CYS A 38 -7.82 16.41 -11.73
N GLN A 39 -6.59 16.10 -11.36
CA GLN A 39 -6.05 16.24 -10.02
C GLN A 39 -5.24 17.55 -9.90
N THR A 40 -5.38 18.27 -8.81
CA THR A 40 -4.55 19.46 -8.53
C THR A 40 -3.20 19.07 -7.93
N ILE A 41 -2.20 19.91 -8.14
CA ILE A 41 -0.87 19.73 -7.52
C ILE A 41 -0.95 19.78 -5.99
N GLU A 42 -1.87 20.57 -5.45
CA GLU A 42 -2.10 20.69 -4.01
C GLU A 42 -2.62 19.37 -3.41
N GLU A 43 -3.57 18.73 -4.07
CA GLU A 43 -4.05 17.38 -3.69
C GLU A 43 -2.92 16.35 -3.77
N MET A 44 -2.14 16.35 -4.86
CA MET A 44 -0.98 15.46 -5.02
C MET A 44 0.05 15.66 -3.89
N LYS A 45 0.37 16.91 -3.55
CA LYS A 45 1.27 17.25 -2.43
C LYS A 45 0.72 16.76 -1.10
N SER A 46 -0.59 16.86 -0.86
CA SER A 46 -1.24 16.37 0.36
C SER A 46 -1.08 14.86 0.53
N VAL A 47 -1.24 14.09 -0.57
CA VAL A 47 -0.99 12.65 -0.55
C VAL A 47 0.46 12.34 -0.20
N MET A 48 1.41 13.03 -0.83
CA MET A 48 2.84 12.87 -0.53
C MET A 48 3.18 13.30 0.90
N ASP A 49 2.56 14.36 1.39
CA ASP A 49 2.78 14.87 2.74
C ASP A 49 2.37 13.86 3.81
N THR A 50 1.20 13.24 3.65
CA THR A 50 0.72 12.22 4.57
C THR A 50 1.50 10.93 4.43
N ASN A 51 1.56 10.35 3.21
CA ASN A 51 2.05 8.99 3.01
C ASN A 51 3.56 8.86 3.15
N PHE A 52 4.31 9.85 2.67
CA PHE A 52 5.76 9.82 2.64
C PHE A 52 6.37 10.72 3.71
N PHE A 53 6.09 12.02 3.70
CA PHE A 53 6.69 12.92 4.68
C PHE A 53 6.18 12.68 6.10
N GLY A 54 4.95 12.19 6.27
CA GLY A 54 4.42 11.77 7.57
C GLY A 54 5.26 10.66 8.19
N LEU A 55 5.61 9.62 7.41
CA LEU A 55 6.55 8.58 7.83
C LEU A 55 7.92 9.17 8.19
N VAL A 56 8.46 10.07 7.35
CA VAL A 56 9.77 10.69 7.59
C VAL A 56 9.77 11.50 8.89
N ARG A 57 8.71 12.30 9.16
CA ARG A 57 8.56 13.05 10.42
C ARG A 57 8.54 12.14 11.63
N LEU A 58 7.75 11.07 11.60
CA LEU A 58 7.73 10.04 12.66
C LEU A 58 9.12 9.48 12.93
N LEU A 59 9.81 9.08 11.91
CA LEU A 59 11.14 8.47 12.02
C LEU A 59 12.20 9.46 12.53
N LYS A 60 12.14 10.74 12.15
CA LYS A 60 13.02 11.78 12.70
C LYS A 60 12.91 11.89 14.22
N VAL A 61 11.74 11.66 14.79
CA VAL A 61 11.52 11.73 16.25
C VAL A 61 11.92 10.40 16.93
N VAL A 62 11.58 9.25 16.33
CA VAL A 62 11.73 7.94 16.98
C VAL A 62 13.13 7.34 16.84
N LEU A 63 13.74 7.47 15.66
CA LEU A 63 15.05 6.86 15.36
C LEU A 63 16.19 7.22 16.33
N PRO A 64 16.36 8.46 16.80
CA PRO A 64 17.48 8.79 17.68
C PRO A 64 17.48 7.97 18.97
N ASN A 65 16.30 7.70 19.54
CA ASN A 65 16.18 6.88 20.77
C ASN A 65 16.46 5.41 20.46
N MET A 66 15.89 4.84 19.39
CA MET A 66 16.14 3.46 18.97
C MET A 66 17.62 3.22 18.68
N LYS A 67 18.28 4.14 17.95
CA LYS A 67 19.72 4.05 17.63
C LYS A 67 20.59 4.04 18.89
N ARG A 68 20.32 4.90 19.86
CA ARG A 68 21.07 4.91 21.16
C ARG A 68 20.93 3.60 21.91
N ARG A 69 19.74 3.01 21.91
CA ARG A 69 19.45 1.73 22.58
C ARG A 69 19.93 0.52 21.79
N LYS A 70 20.25 0.68 20.50
CA LYS A 70 20.57 -0.39 19.53
C LYS A 70 19.47 -1.48 19.52
N SER A 71 18.23 -1.07 19.60
CA SER A 71 17.06 -1.96 19.64
C SER A 71 15.82 -1.23 19.16
N GLY A 72 15.08 -1.86 18.27
CA GLY A 72 13.79 -1.38 17.77
C GLY A 72 13.39 -2.07 16.46
N HIS A 73 12.09 -2.10 16.22
CA HIS A 73 11.52 -2.60 14.96
C HIS A 73 10.55 -1.57 14.39
N ILE A 74 10.78 -1.17 13.16
CA ILE A 74 9.94 -0.25 12.41
C ILE A 74 9.19 -1.06 11.37
N VAL A 75 7.87 -1.11 11.49
CA VAL A 75 6.97 -1.75 10.54
C VAL A 75 6.20 -0.66 9.79
N VAL A 76 6.28 -0.66 8.48
CA VAL A 76 5.62 0.34 7.64
C VAL A 76 4.56 -0.36 6.78
N ILE A 77 3.33 0.13 6.85
CA ILE A 77 2.26 -0.33 5.98
C ILE A 77 2.41 0.38 4.63
N SER A 78 3.01 -0.33 3.69
CA SER A 78 3.16 0.09 2.31
C SER A 78 1.94 -0.35 1.47
N SER A 79 2.16 -0.86 0.30
CA SER A 79 1.16 -1.43 -0.63
C SER A 79 1.86 -2.24 -1.71
N ILE A 80 1.14 -3.15 -2.36
CA ILE A 80 1.60 -3.70 -3.65
C ILE A 80 1.85 -2.59 -4.68
N MET A 81 1.18 -1.43 -4.53
CA MET A 81 1.41 -0.24 -5.36
C MET A 81 2.73 0.49 -5.06
N GLY A 82 3.47 0.07 -4.05
CA GLY A 82 4.86 0.47 -3.83
C GLY A 82 5.86 -0.32 -4.69
N ILE A 83 5.40 -1.40 -5.34
CA ILE A 83 6.20 -2.24 -6.25
C ILE A 83 5.73 -2.06 -7.69
N GLN A 84 4.41 -2.02 -7.92
CA GLN A 84 3.80 -1.95 -9.25
C GLN A 84 2.80 -0.79 -9.34
N GLY A 85 2.99 0.11 -10.31
CA GLY A 85 1.98 1.12 -10.65
C GLY A 85 0.70 0.48 -11.18
N ILE A 86 -0.45 1.02 -10.78
CA ILE A 86 -1.77 0.58 -11.20
C ILE A 86 -2.52 1.74 -11.82
N LEU A 87 -3.24 1.47 -12.91
CA LEU A 87 -3.99 2.42 -13.72
C LEU A 87 -4.78 3.42 -12.86
N PHE A 88 -4.60 4.72 -13.12
CA PHE A 88 -5.24 5.86 -12.42
C PHE A 88 -4.94 5.97 -10.91
N ASN A 89 -3.92 5.29 -10.42
CA ASN A 89 -3.42 5.44 -9.05
C ASN A 89 -2.01 6.08 -9.04
N ASP A 90 -1.72 6.94 -10.00
CA ASP A 90 -0.37 7.43 -10.30
C ASP A 90 0.31 8.05 -9.08
N ILE A 91 -0.34 9.00 -8.42
CA ILE A 91 0.19 9.73 -7.27
C ILE A 91 0.24 8.85 -6.01
N TYR A 92 -0.80 8.04 -5.79
CA TYR A 92 -0.78 7.10 -4.68
C TYR A 92 0.36 6.09 -4.82
N ALA A 93 0.51 5.49 -6.02
CA ALA A 93 1.62 4.59 -6.31
C ALA A 93 2.97 5.30 -6.12
N ALA A 94 3.15 6.51 -6.68
CA ALA A 94 4.36 7.30 -6.49
C ALA A 94 4.69 7.52 -5.02
N SER A 95 3.70 7.81 -4.16
CA SER A 95 3.90 7.97 -2.72
C SER A 95 4.37 6.67 -2.05
N LYS A 96 3.83 5.52 -2.46
CA LYS A 96 4.23 4.21 -1.92
C LYS A 96 5.60 3.77 -2.45
N PHE A 97 5.95 4.06 -3.71
CA PHE A 97 7.32 3.88 -4.21
C PHE A 97 8.33 4.73 -3.44
N ALA A 98 7.99 5.97 -3.11
CA ALA A 98 8.84 6.84 -2.29
C ALA A 98 9.07 6.23 -0.89
N VAL A 99 8.02 5.69 -0.25
CA VAL A 99 8.11 4.96 1.03
C VAL A 99 9.04 3.75 0.92
N GLU A 100 8.87 2.93 -0.12
CA GLU A 100 9.68 1.74 -0.35
C GLU A 100 11.17 2.06 -0.52
N GLY A 101 11.50 2.98 -1.44
CA GLY A 101 12.89 3.38 -1.69
C GLY A 101 13.56 4.05 -0.48
N PHE A 102 12.80 4.87 0.26
CA PHE A 102 13.28 5.48 1.50
C PHE A 102 13.58 4.42 2.57
N CYS A 103 12.65 3.48 2.80
CA CYS A 103 12.84 2.41 3.78
C CYS A 103 13.99 1.46 3.41
N GLU A 104 14.16 1.16 2.12
CA GLU A 104 15.27 0.33 1.63
C GLU A 104 16.62 0.99 1.92
N SER A 105 16.78 2.27 1.61
CA SER A 105 17.98 3.03 1.93
C SER A 105 18.22 3.11 3.44
N LEU A 106 17.15 3.35 4.23
CA LEU A 106 17.25 3.45 5.69
C LEU A 106 17.59 2.10 6.33
N ALA A 107 17.09 0.99 5.80
CA ALA A 107 17.32 -0.35 6.34
C ALA A 107 18.84 -0.70 6.36
N VAL A 108 19.59 -0.33 5.32
CA VAL A 108 21.04 -0.51 5.29
C VAL A 108 21.73 0.20 6.46
N GLN A 109 21.29 1.43 6.78
CA GLN A 109 21.81 2.19 7.91
C GLN A 109 21.37 1.61 9.26
N ALA A 110 20.10 1.17 9.34
CA ALA A 110 19.47 0.64 10.56
C ALA A 110 20.18 -0.63 11.08
N MET A 111 20.65 -1.49 10.18
CA MET A 111 21.42 -2.70 10.52
C MET A 111 22.63 -2.39 11.40
N ARG A 112 23.31 -1.24 11.21
CA ARG A 112 24.46 -0.84 12.02
C ARG A 112 24.09 -0.57 13.49
N PHE A 113 22.81 -0.33 13.75
CA PHE A 113 22.27 -0.05 15.08
C PHE A 113 21.40 -1.19 15.61
N ASN A 114 21.45 -2.37 15.00
CA ASN A 114 20.61 -3.51 15.38
C ASN A 114 19.11 -3.17 15.38
N LEU A 115 18.65 -2.42 14.35
CA LEU A 115 17.26 -2.08 14.14
C LEU A 115 16.70 -2.85 12.95
N ASN A 116 15.49 -3.37 13.10
CA ASN A 116 14.74 -4.00 12.01
C ASN A 116 13.83 -2.98 11.33
N ILE A 117 13.74 -3.07 10.01
CA ILE A 117 12.73 -2.36 9.21
C ILE A 117 12.02 -3.38 8.36
N SER A 118 10.70 -3.37 8.41
CA SER A 118 9.86 -4.26 7.61
C SER A 118 8.75 -3.48 6.92
N LEU A 119 8.53 -3.82 5.64
CA LEU A 119 7.44 -3.32 4.84
C LEU A 119 6.36 -4.38 4.76
N ILE A 120 5.13 -4.02 5.11
CA ILE A 120 3.95 -4.84 4.84
C ILE A 120 3.30 -4.30 3.58
N GLU A 121 3.09 -5.16 2.60
CA GLU A 121 2.64 -4.82 1.25
C GLU A 121 1.25 -5.43 0.99
N PRO A 122 0.16 -4.80 1.51
CA PRO A 122 -1.19 -5.27 1.24
C PRO A 122 -1.60 -5.06 -0.23
N GLY A 123 -2.46 -5.96 -0.71
CA GLY A 123 -3.35 -5.68 -1.82
C GLY A 123 -4.58 -4.88 -1.36
N PRO A 124 -5.74 -5.02 -2.03
CA PRO A 124 -6.99 -4.40 -1.59
C PRO A 124 -7.37 -4.84 -0.17
N VAL A 125 -7.72 -3.90 0.69
CA VAL A 125 -8.20 -4.14 2.06
C VAL A 125 -9.57 -3.51 2.24
N ILE A 126 -10.56 -4.26 2.70
CA ILE A 126 -11.95 -3.81 2.84
C ILE A 126 -12.03 -2.87 4.05
N THR A 127 -11.88 -1.57 3.81
CA THR A 127 -11.84 -0.53 4.83
C THR A 127 -12.59 0.73 4.39
N GLU A 128 -12.84 1.63 5.33
CA GLU A 128 -13.33 2.99 5.05
C GLU A 128 -12.38 3.80 4.15
N PHE A 129 -11.08 3.54 4.20
CA PHE A 129 -10.09 4.14 3.31
C PHE A 129 -10.47 3.90 1.84
N GLU A 130 -10.70 2.64 1.49
CA GLU A 130 -11.02 2.24 0.12
C GLU A 130 -12.39 2.76 -0.33
N ARG A 131 -13.38 2.76 0.58
CA ARG A 131 -14.70 3.32 0.31
C ARG A 131 -14.59 4.81 -0.04
N LYS A 132 -13.82 5.57 0.75
CA LYS A 132 -13.59 7.00 0.49
C LYS A 132 -12.92 7.24 -0.85
N VAL A 133 -11.85 6.50 -1.17
CA VAL A 133 -11.14 6.61 -2.46
C VAL A 133 -12.09 6.36 -3.63
N TYR A 134 -12.93 5.33 -3.53
CA TYR A 134 -13.92 5.03 -4.57
C TYR A 134 -14.98 6.13 -4.70
N GLU A 135 -15.53 6.61 -3.58
CA GLU A 135 -16.55 7.69 -3.58
C GLU A 135 -16.00 9.02 -4.11
N GLU A 136 -14.74 9.34 -3.81
CA GLU A 136 -14.05 10.51 -4.36
C GLU A 136 -13.82 10.34 -5.86
N GLY A 137 -13.38 9.17 -6.30
CA GLY A 137 -13.22 8.84 -7.72
C GLY A 137 -14.52 9.01 -8.52
N MET A 138 -15.66 8.61 -7.95
CA MET A 138 -16.96 8.76 -8.59
C MET A 138 -17.43 10.23 -8.76
N LYS A 139 -16.84 11.16 -8.02
CA LYS A 139 -17.18 12.59 -8.05
C LYS A 139 -16.26 13.42 -8.94
N ILE A 140 -15.22 12.83 -9.52
CA ILE A 140 -14.25 13.54 -10.36
C ILE A 140 -14.93 14.14 -11.58
N ASP A 141 -14.68 15.43 -11.82
CA ASP A 141 -15.09 16.09 -13.05
C ASP A 141 -14.18 15.68 -14.22
N LEU A 142 -14.73 14.86 -15.10
CA LEU A 142 -14.04 14.33 -16.28
C LEU A 142 -14.10 15.26 -17.50
N SER A 143 -14.64 16.46 -17.38
CA SER A 143 -14.71 17.42 -18.48
C SER A 143 -13.34 17.90 -18.96
N LYS A 144 -12.30 17.69 -18.15
CA LYS A 144 -10.91 18.09 -18.44
C LYS A 144 -10.12 17.07 -19.27
N VAL A 145 -10.68 15.88 -19.49
CA VAL A 145 -9.98 14.80 -20.22
C VAL A 145 -10.73 14.44 -21.49
N ASP A 146 -10.01 13.81 -22.43
CA ASP A 146 -10.60 13.26 -23.64
C ASP A 146 -11.55 12.09 -23.33
N LYS A 147 -12.43 11.79 -24.29
CA LYS A 147 -13.45 10.75 -24.15
C LYS A 147 -12.84 9.36 -23.89
N VAL A 148 -11.69 9.04 -24.47
CA VAL A 148 -11.05 7.72 -24.29
C VAL A 148 -10.58 7.57 -22.85
N THR A 149 -9.92 8.60 -22.31
CA THR A 149 -9.48 8.63 -20.90
C THR A 149 -10.68 8.57 -19.95
N ALA A 150 -11.74 9.34 -20.21
CA ALA A 150 -12.96 9.30 -19.40
C ALA A 150 -13.62 7.91 -19.40
N ASP A 151 -13.73 7.27 -20.58
CA ASP A 151 -14.28 5.91 -20.71
C ASP A 151 -13.39 4.87 -20.02
N MET A 152 -12.07 4.97 -20.13
CA MET A 152 -11.13 4.08 -19.41
C MET A 152 -11.28 4.21 -17.90
N PHE A 153 -11.37 5.44 -17.39
CA PHE A 153 -11.53 5.65 -15.96
C PHE A 153 -12.86 5.10 -15.45
N THR A 154 -13.97 5.46 -16.07
CA THR A 154 -15.32 5.09 -15.64
C THR A 154 -15.61 3.61 -15.87
N ASN A 155 -15.40 3.13 -17.10
CA ASN A 155 -15.87 1.80 -17.53
C ASN A 155 -14.86 0.68 -17.26
N THR A 156 -13.58 1.02 -17.09
CA THR A 156 -12.55 0.01 -16.79
C THR A 156 -12.05 0.13 -15.36
N CYS A 157 -11.59 1.30 -14.93
CA CYS A 157 -11.01 1.47 -13.61
C CYS A 157 -12.08 1.37 -12.51
N LEU A 158 -13.03 2.29 -12.44
CA LEU A 158 -14.03 2.35 -11.37
C LEU A 158 -14.94 1.12 -11.35
N LYS A 159 -15.36 0.63 -12.51
CA LYS A 159 -16.20 -0.57 -12.59
C LYS A 159 -15.51 -1.83 -12.09
N ASN A 160 -14.20 -1.97 -12.34
CA ASN A 160 -13.44 -3.12 -11.86
C ASN A 160 -12.99 -2.95 -10.40
N TYR A 161 -12.91 -1.72 -9.90
CA TYR A 161 -12.49 -1.40 -8.54
C TYR A 161 -13.34 -2.16 -7.50
N ASP A 162 -14.65 -1.97 -7.54
CA ASP A 162 -15.58 -2.66 -6.63
C ASP A 162 -15.50 -4.20 -6.75
N GLN A 163 -15.35 -4.71 -7.97
CA GLN A 163 -15.21 -6.16 -8.19
C GLN A 163 -13.90 -6.71 -7.61
N MET A 164 -12.80 -5.97 -7.72
CA MET A 164 -11.51 -6.38 -7.16
C MET A 164 -11.57 -6.45 -5.63
N PHE A 165 -12.18 -5.44 -4.97
CA PHE A 165 -12.34 -5.46 -3.51
C PHE A 165 -13.22 -6.61 -3.05
N LYS A 166 -14.34 -6.85 -3.71
CA LYS A 166 -15.25 -7.97 -3.39
C LYS A 166 -14.60 -9.35 -3.62
N SER A 167 -13.67 -9.45 -4.57
CA SER A 167 -13.07 -10.74 -4.94
C SER A 167 -11.76 -11.04 -4.22
N PHE A 168 -10.94 -10.03 -3.97
CA PHE A 168 -9.57 -10.18 -3.44
C PHE A 168 -9.31 -9.41 -2.15
N GLY A 169 -10.24 -8.56 -1.72
CA GLY A 169 -10.05 -7.75 -0.52
C GLY A 169 -9.78 -8.63 0.71
N GLN A 170 -8.71 -8.30 1.41
CA GLN A 170 -8.43 -8.81 2.75
C GLN A 170 -9.21 -8.00 3.78
N THR A 171 -9.41 -8.54 4.98
CA THR A 171 -9.98 -7.78 6.08
C THR A 171 -8.89 -6.96 6.80
N PRO A 172 -9.24 -5.91 7.57
CA PRO A 172 -8.30 -5.24 8.44
C PRO A 172 -7.63 -6.19 9.44
N GLU A 173 -8.37 -7.19 9.93
CA GLU A 173 -7.88 -8.22 10.84
C GLU A 173 -6.81 -9.09 10.17
N ASP A 174 -7.01 -9.50 8.91
CA ASP A 174 -5.99 -10.22 8.14
C ASP A 174 -4.66 -9.42 8.11
N ILE A 175 -4.73 -8.10 7.90
CA ILE A 175 -3.53 -7.24 7.86
C ILE A 175 -2.91 -7.09 9.27
N ALA A 176 -3.74 -6.98 10.29
CA ALA A 176 -3.27 -6.93 11.68
C ALA A 176 -2.55 -8.23 12.08
N GLU A 177 -3.04 -9.40 11.65
CA GLU A 177 -2.36 -10.68 11.86
C GLU A 177 -1.00 -10.74 11.17
N HIS A 178 -0.91 -10.22 9.93
CA HIS A 178 0.38 -10.09 9.24
C HIS A 178 1.34 -9.16 10.00
N ALA A 179 0.84 -8.03 10.51
CA ALA A 179 1.64 -7.12 11.31
C ALA A 179 2.09 -7.76 12.63
N PHE A 180 1.19 -8.47 13.32
CA PHE A 180 1.52 -9.22 14.54
C PHE A 180 2.59 -10.27 14.28
N LYS A 181 2.46 -11.04 13.20
CA LYS A 181 3.48 -11.99 12.80
C LYS A 181 4.85 -11.32 12.59
N MET A 182 4.89 -10.17 11.90
CA MET A 182 6.15 -9.47 11.65
C MET A 182 6.83 -8.99 12.93
N ILE A 183 6.07 -8.44 13.89
CA ILE A 183 6.64 -7.93 15.15
C ILE A 183 7.04 -9.03 16.14
N THR A 184 6.55 -10.25 15.96
CA THR A 184 6.88 -11.41 16.83
C THR A 184 7.95 -12.34 16.26
N MET A 185 8.36 -12.14 14.99
CA MET A 185 9.46 -12.90 14.39
C MET A 185 10.82 -12.46 14.95
N GLU A 186 11.68 -13.42 15.24
CA GLU A 186 13.08 -13.15 15.64
C GLU A 186 13.86 -12.47 14.52
N ASN A 187 13.68 -12.91 13.28
CA ASN A 187 14.35 -12.39 12.08
C ASN A 187 13.29 -12.00 11.03
N PRO A 188 12.62 -10.84 11.19
CA PRO A 188 11.59 -10.42 10.25
C PRO A 188 12.19 -10.04 8.88
N PRO A 189 11.57 -10.47 7.77
CA PRO A 189 12.01 -10.05 6.44
C PRO A 189 11.78 -8.55 6.22
N PHE A 190 12.57 -7.95 5.33
CA PHE A 190 12.39 -6.56 4.93
C PHE A 190 11.04 -6.34 4.21
N ARG A 191 10.64 -7.26 3.31
CA ARG A 191 9.38 -7.18 2.55
C ARG A 191 8.45 -8.34 2.90
N HIS A 192 7.18 -8.02 3.15
CA HIS A 192 6.15 -9.00 3.45
C HIS A 192 4.85 -8.70 2.70
N LYS A 193 4.60 -9.46 1.64
CA LYS A 193 3.32 -9.42 0.92
C LYS A 193 2.25 -10.16 1.70
N THR A 194 1.11 -9.52 1.92
CA THR A 194 0.01 -10.13 2.67
C THR A 194 -0.84 -11.08 1.82
N ASN A 195 -0.80 -10.92 0.50
CA ASN A 195 -1.60 -11.73 -0.42
C ASN A 195 -0.74 -12.32 -1.54
N GLY A 196 -0.59 -13.65 -1.53
CA GLY A 196 0.20 -14.41 -2.51
C GLY A 196 -0.30 -14.31 -3.96
N LEU A 197 -1.53 -13.87 -4.18
CA LEU A 197 -2.08 -13.65 -5.52
C LEU A 197 -1.31 -12.62 -6.33
N TYR A 198 -0.63 -11.68 -5.66
CA TYR A 198 0.18 -10.64 -6.30
C TYR A 198 1.63 -11.08 -6.55
N THR A 199 2.01 -12.29 -6.11
CA THR A 199 3.38 -12.79 -6.30
C THR A 199 3.81 -12.86 -7.77
N PRO A 200 3.00 -13.37 -8.72
CA PRO A 200 3.42 -13.38 -10.12
C PRO A 200 3.72 -11.99 -10.67
N MET A 201 2.87 -11.00 -10.35
CA MET A 201 3.03 -9.61 -10.80
C MET A 201 4.32 -9.00 -10.24
N THR A 202 4.57 -9.13 -8.95
CA THR A 202 5.77 -8.59 -8.31
C THR A 202 7.03 -9.34 -8.75
N THR A 203 6.95 -10.65 -8.99
CA THR A 203 8.08 -11.43 -9.53
C THR A 203 8.45 -10.95 -10.93
N LEU A 204 7.45 -10.73 -11.80
CA LEU A 204 7.67 -10.22 -13.14
C LEU A 204 8.38 -8.85 -13.11
N LYS A 205 7.98 -7.96 -12.18
CA LYS A 205 8.60 -6.64 -11.99
C LYS A 205 10.10 -6.74 -11.68
N TYR A 206 10.52 -7.69 -10.86
CA TYR A 206 11.93 -7.88 -10.50
C TYR A 206 12.71 -8.72 -11.53
N ALA A 207 12.03 -9.53 -12.34
CA ALA A 207 12.67 -10.38 -13.34
C ALA A 207 13.01 -9.65 -14.64
N ASP A 208 12.34 -8.53 -14.92
CA ASP A 208 12.57 -7.74 -16.12
C ASP A 208 13.31 -6.43 -15.82
N PRO A 209 14.62 -6.34 -16.15
CA PRO A 209 15.42 -5.14 -15.90
C PRO A 209 14.95 -3.90 -16.67
N ASN A 210 14.29 -4.08 -17.81
CA ASN A 210 13.80 -2.98 -18.64
C ASN A 210 12.44 -2.45 -18.17
N GLY A 211 11.66 -3.29 -17.47
CA GLY A 211 10.34 -2.92 -16.96
C GLY A 211 9.21 -2.97 -18.00
N ASP A 212 9.47 -3.45 -19.19
CA ASP A 212 8.47 -3.51 -20.29
C ASP A 212 7.44 -4.62 -20.04
N LEU A 213 7.90 -5.82 -19.65
CA LEU A 213 7.02 -6.97 -19.42
C LEU A 213 5.90 -6.73 -18.40
N PRO A 214 6.15 -6.15 -17.21
CA PRO A 214 5.08 -5.87 -16.27
C PRO A 214 4.08 -4.85 -16.82
N ILE A 215 4.52 -3.82 -17.54
CA ILE A 215 3.66 -2.80 -18.15
C ILE A 215 2.80 -3.42 -19.25
N GLU A 216 3.41 -4.13 -20.20
CA GLU A 216 2.68 -4.78 -21.30
C GLU A 216 1.72 -5.87 -20.79
N SER A 217 2.15 -6.67 -19.81
CA SER A 217 1.29 -7.72 -19.24
C SER A 217 0.07 -7.13 -18.58
N PHE A 218 0.24 -6.03 -17.85
CA PHE A 218 -0.86 -5.33 -17.20
C PHE A 218 -1.81 -4.68 -18.23
N TYR A 219 -1.26 -4.05 -19.27
CA TYR A 219 -2.04 -3.53 -20.40
C TYR A 219 -2.85 -4.61 -21.08
N LYS A 220 -2.22 -5.73 -21.46
CA LYS A 220 -2.88 -6.85 -22.12
C LYS A 220 -3.98 -7.46 -21.25
N MET A 221 -3.72 -7.61 -19.96
CA MET A 221 -4.70 -8.13 -19.01
C MET A 221 -5.95 -7.26 -18.91
N ILE A 222 -5.78 -5.94 -18.88
CA ILE A 222 -6.90 -5.00 -18.69
C ILE A 222 -7.66 -4.76 -20.01
N PHE A 223 -6.95 -4.54 -21.13
CA PHE A 223 -7.55 -4.02 -22.35
C PHE A 223 -7.72 -5.06 -23.46
N GLN A 224 -6.93 -6.13 -23.49
CA GLN A 224 -7.01 -7.15 -24.54
C GLN A 224 -7.66 -8.46 -24.05
N HIS A 225 -7.53 -8.80 -22.78
CA HIS A 225 -8.00 -10.06 -22.20
C HIS A 225 -8.94 -9.87 -21.01
N ASP A 226 -9.75 -8.80 -21.04
CA ASP A 226 -10.67 -8.45 -19.97
C ASP A 226 -11.64 -9.59 -19.60
N LYS A 227 -12.11 -10.37 -20.57
CA LYS A 227 -12.97 -11.54 -20.34
C LYS A 227 -12.24 -12.66 -19.59
N VAL A 228 -10.98 -12.91 -19.93
CA VAL A 228 -10.14 -13.90 -19.22
C VAL A 228 -9.85 -13.43 -17.80
N PHE A 229 -9.53 -12.15 -17.65
CA PHE A 229 -9.33 -11.54 -16.35
C PHE A 229 -10.58 -11.67 -15.46
N LYS A 230 -11.76 -11.29 -15.96
CA LYS A 230 -13.03 -11.43 -15.23
C LYS A 230 -13.37 -12.88 -14.91
N ALA A 231 -13.11 -13.81 -15.82
CA ALA A 231 -13.30 -15.24 -15.57
C ALA A 231 -12.36 -15.76 -14.46
N SER A 232 -11.08 -15.35 -14.47
CA SER A 232 -10.11 -15.71 -13.43
C SER A 232 -10.51 -15.16 -12.07
N LEU A 233 -11.03 -13.92 -12.00
CA LEU A 233 -11.58 -13.34 -10.78
C LEU A 233 -12.73 -14.17 -10.22
N THR A 234 -13.64 -14.63 -11.08
CA THR A 234 -14.79 -15.45 -10.68
C THR A 234 -14.36 -16.81 -10.15
N ILE A 235 -13.40 -17.46 -10.81
CA ILE A 235 -12.84 -18.76 -10.37
C ILE A 235 -12.16 -18.61 -9.01
N LEU A 236 -11.34 -17.59 -8.82
CA LEU A 236 -10.65 -17.34 -7.55
C LEU A 236 -11.63 -17.05 -6.41
N LYS A 237 -12.70 -16.31 -6.68
CA LYS A 237 -13.78 -16.07 -5.73
C LYS A 237 -14.46 -17.39 -5.29
N LEU A 238 -14.71 -18.30 -6.22
CA LEU A 238 -15.29 -19.63 -5.95
C LEU A 238 -14.33 -20.51 -5.13
N LEU A 239 -13.03 -20.49 -5.44
CA LEU A 239 -12.01 -21.23 -4.70
C LEU A 239 -11.89 -20.72 -3.26
N ARG A 240 -11.87 -19.39 -3.06
CA ARG A 240 -11.83 -18.77 -1.73
C ARG A 240 -13.09 -19.08 -0.91
N TRP A 241 -14.26 -19.11 -1.54
CA TRP A 241 -15.51 -19.50 -0.88
C TRP A 241 -15.48 -20.95 -0.40
N ARG A 242 -14.93 -21.88 -1.21
CA ARG A 242 -14.74 -23.27 -0.82
C ARG A 242 -13.75 -23.42 0.34
N SER A 243 -12.63 -22.70 0.32
CA SER A 243 -11.63 -22.73 1.39
C SER A 243 -12.19 -22.24 2.72
N ARG A 244 -13.01 -21.19 2.73
CA ARG A 244 -13.67 -20.70 3.96
C ARG A 244 -14.72 -21.68 4.51
N LYS A 245 -15.41 -22.44 3.66
CA LYS A 245 -16.37 -23.46 4.12
C LYS A 245 -15.70 -24.70 4.71
N SER A 246 -14.47 -25.03 4.33
CA SER A 246 -13.75 -26.17 4.91
C SER A 246 -13.17 -25.89 6.30
N ILE A 247 -13.07 -24.62 6.70
CA ILE A 247 -12.56 -24.20 8.03
C ILE A 247 -13.68 -24.13 9.09
N THR A 248 -14.96 -24.19 8.69
CA THR A 248 -16.12 -24.10 9.60
C THR A 248 -16.77 -25.46 9.90
N LEU A 249 -16.10 -26.55 9.64
CA LEU A 249 -16.63 -27.91 9.81
C LEU A 249 -15.73 -28.82 10.70
N ASP A 250 -15.00 -28.22 11.66
CA ASP A 250 -14.36 -28.99 12.76
C ASP A 250 -14.66 -28.31 14.11
#